data_f327b8bdd864778b52db6bdcbcf21849
#
_entry.id   f327b8bdd864778b52db6bdcbcf21849
#
_cell.length_a   1.000
_cell.length_b   1.000
_cell.length_c   1.000
_cell.angle_alpha   90.00
_cell.angle_beta   90.00
_cell.angle_gamma   90.00
#
_symmetry.space_group_name_H-M   'P 1'
#
loop_
_entity.id
_entity.type
_entity.pdbx_description
1 polymer ?
#
loop_
_entity_poly.entity_id
_entity_poly.type
_entity_poly.pdbx_seq_one_letter_code
_entity_poly.pdbx_strand_id
1 'polypeptide(L)'
;LLIFGLLMNRNLNIASADTPLRTVKSRRIESIDLLRGTIMIIMALDHVRDYFHAYSYINDPTDLQHTSLPIFFTRWITHFCAPTFMLLAGVSACLYGAKNGRKALSGFLFTRGIWLVFVELFLITLFWTFNPHYPAFILQVIWAFGLSMMALSLLIHLPRTALLPLAIILVAGHNALDNVHVAGDSPSAFLWYILHQPNFAGFTAGPFHFVIGYPIIPYIGIISLGYCLGSLYTPDTAPETRKKSLRNIGIGAIVLFIILRGINIYGDAAHWSAQKNFLFTVLSFVNVTKYPPSLLYILMTLGPSVLFLAYAERPLNKFTSKVVVFGKVPMFFYLLHIPLIHGLGVLAASLSGHSPADMVNLTTWVTANPQLQGYGFSLPVVYLIWVVVMLLLYPVSHWFSQYKQANQGQKKWLSYF
;
A
#
# COMPACT_ATOMS: atom_id res chain seq x y z
N LEU A 1 -14.46 15.13 -15.96
CA LEU A 1 -14.30 15.36 -17.40
C LEU A 1 -12.88 15.78 -17.76
N LEU A 2 -12.21 16.74 -17.06
CA LEU A 2 -10.83 17.16 -17.33
C LEU A 2 -9.79 16.04 -17.15
N ILE A 3 -9.93 15.22 -16.09
CA ILE A 3 -9.05 14.06 -15.85
C ILE A 3 -9.27 12.99 -16.93
N PHE A 4 -10.51 12.81 -17.37
CA PHE A 4 -10.89 11.88 -18.43
C PHE A 4 -10.30 12.29 -19.79
N GLY A 5 -10.37 13.58 -20.14
CA GLY A 5 -9.82 14.13 -21.38
C GLY A 5 -8.30 14.05 -21.46
N LEU A 6 -7.58 14.24 -20.35
CA LEU A 6 -6.12 14.20 -20.28
C LEU A 6 -5.54 12.79 -20.48
N LEU A 7 -6.27 11.76 -20.04
CA LEU A 7 -5.85 10.35 -20.16
C LEU A 7 -6.33 9.69 -21.46
N MET A 8 -7.40 10.20 -22.07
CA MET A 8 -8.01 9.65 -23.30
C MET A 8 -7.39 10.19 -24.60
N ASN A 9 -6.80 11.38 -24.60
CA ASN A 9 -6.42 12.08 -25.83
C ASN A 9 -5.11 11.58 -26.49
N ARG A 10 -4.66 10.35 -26.18
CA ARG A 10 -3.52 9.71 -26.86
C ARG A 10 -3.83 8.26 -27.19
N ASN A 11 -4.14 8.02 -28.44
CA ASN A 11 -3.98 6.71 -29.08
C ASN A 11 -2.50 6.31 -29.06
N LEU A 12 -2.03 5.76 -27.94
CA LEU A 12 -0.79 5.00 -27.92
C LEU A 12 -1.10 3.66 -28.56
N ASN A 13 -0.89 3.56 -29.88
CA ASN A 13 -0.69 2.29 -30.55
C ASN A 13 0.45 1.58 -29.80
N ILE A 14 0.11 0.60 -28.97
CA ILE A 14 1.07 -0.43 -28.63
C ILE A 14 1.29 -1.14 -29.96
N ALA A 15 2.40 -0.82 -30.63
CA ALA A 15 2.78 -1.40 -31.90
C ALA A 15 2.54 -2.91 -31.84
N SER A 16 1.92 -3.43 -32.90
CA SER A 16 1.87 -4.86 -33.18
C SER A 16 3.29 -5.42 -33.06
N ALA A 17 3.41 -6.62 -32.53
CA ALA A 17 4.57 -7.26 -31.92
C ALA A 17 5.83 -7.48 -32.81
N ASP A 18 6.04 -6.78 -33.92
CA ASP A 18 7.06 -7.14 -34.92
C ASP A 18 8.09 -6.04 -35.28
N THR A 19 8.17 -4.95 -34.53
CA THR A 19 9.23 -3.98 -34.77
C THR A 19 10.25 -4.01 -33.64
N PRO A 20 11.54 -4.35 -33.87
CA PRO A 20 12.56 -4.33 -32.82
C PRO A 20 12.80 -2.88 -32.40
N LEU A 21 12.32 -2.53 -31.21
CA LEU A 21 12.56 -1.26 -30.59
C LEU A 21 14.06 -1.09 -30.31
N ARG A 22 14.64 0.00 -30.81
CA ARG A 22 15.99 0.47 -30.51
C ARG A 22 16.25 0.27 -29.01
N THR A 23 17.34 -0.40 -28.68
CA THR A 23 17.82 -0.62 -27.31
C THR A 23 18.25 0.68 -26.65
N VAL A 24 17.26 1.49 -26.25
CA VAL A 24 17.50 2.57 -25.30
C VAL A 24 17.61 1.89 -23.95
N LYS A 25 18.79 1.91 -23.30
CA LYS A 25 18.95 1.53 -21.90
C LYS A 25 17.86 2.24 -21.11
N SER A 26 16.86 1.50 -20.62
CA SER A 26 15.75 2.05 -19.85
C SER A 26 16.32 2.73 -18.61
N ARG A 27 16.41 4.06 -18.66
CA ARG A 27 16.83 4.87 -17.51
C ARG A 27 15.77 4.70 -16.43
N ARG A 28 16.17 4.18 -15.29
CA ARG A 28 15.29 3.99 -14.14
C ARG A 28 14.71 5.36 -13.73
N ILE A 29 13.41 5.41 -13.43
CA ILE A 29 12.72 6.66 -13.11
C ILE A 29 12.88 6.92 -11.62
N GLU A 30 13.81 7.81 -11.26
CA GLU A 30 14.21 8.10 -9.88
C GLU A 30 13.07 8.66 -9.03
N SER A 31 12.12 9.40 -9.62
CA SER A 31 10.96 9.94 -8.90
C SER A 31 10.04 8.85 -8.37
N ILE A 32 9.85 7.76 -9.13
CA ILE A 32 9.07 6.59 -8.70
C ILE A 32 9.78 5.87 -7.54
N ASP A 33 11.09 5.65 -7.66
CA ASP A 33 11.85 5.01 -6.59
C ASP A 33 11.95 5.91 -5.34
N LEU A 34 12.01 7.23 -5.51
CA LEU A 34 12.01 8.17 -4.38
C LEU A 34 10.68 8.14 -3.62
N LEU A 35 9.55 8.21 -4.32
CA LEU A 35 8.24 8.09 -3.66
C LEU A 35 8.11 6.74 -2.97
N ARG A 36 8.47 5.65 -3.66
CA ARG A 36 8.42 4.30 -3.08
C ARG A 36 9.28 4.20 -1.82
N GLY A 37 10.51 4.72 -1.84
CA GLY A 37 11.42 4.73 -0.69
C GLY A 37 10.87 5.57 0.47
N THR A 38 10.28 6.72 0.20
CA THR A 38 9.61 7.57 1.21
C THR A 38 8.49 6.80 1.90
N ILE A 39 7.65 6.13 1.12
CA ILE A 39 6.54 5.34 1.64
C ILE A 39 7.02 4.11 2.44
N MET A 40 8.15 3.45 2.03
CA MET A 40 8.75 2.37 2.83
C MET A 40 9.18 2.85 4.21
N ILE A 41 9.79 4.03 4.30
CA ILE A 41 10.22 4.64 5.56
C ILE A 41 9.01 4.93 6.46
N ILE A 42 7.95 5.50 5.90
CA ILE A 42 6.69 5.80 6.62
C ILE A 42 6.00 4.50 7.06
N MET A 43 5.99 3.47 6.23
CA MET A 43 5.40 2.16 6.57
C MET A 43 6.08 1.52 7.78
N ALA A 44 7.41 1.59 7.86
CA ALA A 44 8.13 1.09 9.02
C ALA A 44 7.72 1.80 10.33
N LEU A 45 7.38 3.10 10.27
CA LEU A 45 6.86 3.82 11.43
C LEU A 45 5.52 3.25 11.92
N ASP A 46 4.62 2.85 10.99
CA ASP A 46 3.34 2.24 11.36
C ASP A 46 3.56 0.95 12.17
N HIS A 47 4.44 0.09 11.67
CA HIS A 47 4.71 -1.19 12.31
C HIS A 47 5.50 -1.05 13.63
N VAL A 48 6.46 -0.11 13.71
CA VAL A 48 7.11 0.21 15.01
C VAL A 48 6.08 0.73 16.01
N ARG A 49 5.14 1.57 15.60
CA ARG A 49 4.07 2.03 16.48
C ARG A 49 3.22 0.86 17.00
N ASP A 50 2.85 -0.08 16.13
CA ASP A 50 2.03 -1.23 16.51
C ASP A 50 2.71 -2.11 17.57
N TYR A 51 4.03 -2.29 17.49
CA TYR A 51 4.79 -3.13 18.42
C TYR A 51 5.29 -2.40 19.67
N PHE A 52 5.38 -1.06 19.67
CA PHE A 52 6.08 -0.35 20.76
C PHE A 52 5.26 0.74 21.44
N HIS A 53 4.16 1.22 20.85
CA HIS A 53 3.42 2.34 21.43
C HIS A 53 2.35 1.85 22.41
N ALA A 54 2.45 2.26 23.69
CA ALA A 54 1.51 1.85 24.74
C ALA A 54 0.04 2.07 24.38
N TYR A 55 -0.26 3.18 23.68
CA TYR A 55 -1.62 3.51 23.27
C TYR A 55 -2.20 2.51 22.25
N SER A 56 -1.37 1.88 21.42
CA SER A 56 -1.82 0.92 20.39
C SER A 56 -2.46 -0.34 20.98
N TYR A 57 -2.20 -0.65 22.26
CA TYR A 57 -2.79 -1.77 22.96
C TYR A 57 -4.09 -1.44 23.70
N ILE A 58 -4.53 -0.17 23.67
CA ILE A 58 -5.68 0.30 24.44
C ILE A 58 -6.77 0.84 23.52
N ASN A 59 -6.39 1.68 22.53
CA ASN A 59 -7.33 2.40 21.68
C ASN A 59 -6.86 2.47 20.22
N ASP A 60 -7.80 2.66 19.30
CA ASP A 60 -7.47 3.03 17.93
C ASP A 60 -6.81 4.43 17.91
N PRO A 61 -5.65 4.61 17.27
CA PRO A 61 -4.98 5.90 17.17
C PRO A 61 -5.79 6.99 16.48
N THR A 62 -6.81 6.63 15.71
CA THR A 62 -7.71 7.58 15.02
C THR A 62 -9.04 7.79 15.74
N ASP A 63 -9.24 7.18 16.90
CA ASP A 63 -10.41 7.44 17.75
C ASP A 63 -10.34 8.84 18.36
N LEU A 64 -11.20 9.74 17.87
CA LEU A 64 -11.22 11.15 18.26
C LEU A 64 -11.62 11.40 19.72
N GLN A 65 -12.21 10.41 20.40
CA GLN A 65 -12.56 10.52 21.82
C GLN A 65 -11.30 10.45 22.69
N HIS A 66 -10.35 9.59 22.33
CA HIS A 66 -9.20 9.25 23.17
C HIS A 66 -7.86 9.70 22.59
N THR A 67 -7.74 9.94 21.27
CA THR A 67 -6.47 10.30 20.63
C THR A 67 -5.96 11.69 20.97
N SER A 68 -4.68 11.91 20.71
CA SER A 68 -4.03 13.23 20.67
C SER A 68 -3.53 13.55 19.27
N LEU A 69 -3.24 14.84 19.01
CA LEU A 69 -2.71 15.26 17.70
C LEU A 69 -1.49 14.47 17.24
N PRO A 70 -0.44 14.28 18.05
CA PRO A 70 0.74 13.53 17.62
C PRO A 70 0.41 12.06 17.30
N ILE A 71 -0.43 11.43 18.10
CA ILE A 71 -0.84 10.03 17.90
C ILE A 71 -1.64 9.90 16.61
N PHE A 72 -2.64 10.78 16.42
CA PHE A 72 -3.46 10.80 15.22
C PHE A 72 -2.60 10.98 13.96
N PHE A 73 -1.74 11.99 13.89
CA PHE A 73 -0.94 12.26 12.70
C PHE A 73 0.13 11.19 12.45
N THR A 74 0.66 10.55 13.49
CA THR A 74 1.57 9.39 13.34
C THR A 74 0.87 8.24 12.63
N ARG A 75 -0.41 8.01 12.92
CA ARG A 75 -1.22 7.01 12.20
C ARG A 75 -1.67 7.50 10.83
N TRP A 76 -2.12 8.74 10.74
CA TRP A 76 -2.67 9.32 9.52
C TRP A 76 -1.66 9.34 8.36
N ILE A 77 -0.41 9.70 8.62
CA ILE A 77 0.63 9.71 7.56
C ILE A 77 0.87 8.32 6.96
N THR A 78 0.63 7.26 7.72
CA THR A 78 0.80 5.88 7.24
C THR A 78 -0.34 5.41 6.33
N HIS A 79 -1.44 6.16 6.25
CA HIS A 79 -2.52 5.90 5.29
C HIS A 79 -2.05 5.99 3.84
N PHE A 80 -1.01 6.76 3.56
CA PHE A 80 -0.43 6.89 2.23
C PHE A 80 0.22 5.61 1.70
N CYS A 81 0.57 4.65 2.57
CA CYS A 81 1.40 3.50 2.21
C CYS A 81 0.72 2.57 1.19
N ALA A 82 -0.39 1.94 1.54
CA ALA A 82 -1.00 0.90 0.71
C ALA A 82 -1.50 1.43 -0.65
N PRO A 83 -2.25 2.56 -0.74
CA PRO A 83 -2.71 3.08 -2.02
C PRO A 83 -1.58 3.51 -2.94
N THR A 84 -0.55 4.17 -2.39
CA THR A 84 0.59 4.63 -3.18
C THR A 84 1.39 3.46 -3.74
N PHE A 85 1.68 2.43 -2.93
CA PHE A 85 2.35 1.23 -3.43
C PHE A 85 1.55 0.55 -4.53
N MET A 86 0.23 0.41 -4.35
CA MET A 86 -0.65 -0.22 -5.34
C MET A 86 -0.65 0.57 -6.66
N LEU A 87 -0.76 1.90 -6.61
CA LEU A 87 -0.65 2.77 -7.76
C LEU A 87 0.70 2.60 -8.48
N LEU A 88 1.81 2.62 -7.74
CA LEU A 88 3.16 2.48 -8.28
C LEU A 88 3.42 1.07 -8.85
N ALA A 89 2.77 0.04 -8.33
CA ALA A 89 2.81 -1.31 -8.93
C ALA A 89 2.15 -1.30 -10.31
N GLY A 90 1.01 -0.65 -10.47
CA GLY A 90 0.34 -0.44 -11.76
C GLY A 90 1.22 0.35 -12.75
N VAL A 91 1.83 1.46 -12.31
CA VAL A 91 2.79 2.22 -13.12
C VAL A 91 3.95 1.33 -13.58
N SER A 92 4.52 0.55 -12.68
CA SER A 92 5.62 -0.38 -12.98
C SER A 92 5.20 -1.48 -13.96
N ALA A 93 3.96 -1.98 -13.85
CA ALA A 93 3.39 -2.95 -14.80
C ALA A 93 3.28 -2.35 -16.20
N CYS A 94 2.82 -1.10 -16.34
CA CYS A 94 2.77 -0.42 -17.63
C CYS A 94 4.16 -0.30 -18.28
N LEU A 95 5.16 0.11 -17.51
CA LEU A 95 6.54 0.23 -17.99
C LEU A 95 7.16 -1.13 -18.38
N TYR A 96 6.86 -2.18 -17.62
CA TYR A 96 7.28 -3.53 -17.97
C TYR A 96 6.62 -4.00 -19.28
N GLY A 97 5.32 -3.77 -19.43
CA GLY A 97 4.56 -4.14 -20.62
C GLY A 97 5.02 -3.38 -21.87
N ALA A 98 5.36 -2.10 -21.74
CA ALA A 98 5.93 -1.30 -22.82
C ALA A 98 7.26 -1.86 -23.35
N LYS A 99 8.06 -2.48 -22.45
CA LYS A 99 9.35 -3.07 -22.81
C LYS A 99 9.23 -4.52 -23.34
N ASN A 100 8.36 -5.34 -22.75
CA ASN A 100 8.36 -6.79 -22.95
C ASN A 100 7.10 -7.31 -23.69
N GLY A 101 6.15 -6.43 -23.99
CA GLY A 101 4.89 -6.76 -24.62
C GLY A 101 3.80 -7.24 -23.65
N ARG A 102 2.55 -7.20 -24.12
CA ARG A 102 1.36 -7.48 -23.31
C ARG A 102 1.29 -8.92 -22.80
N LYS A 103 1.62 -9.91 -23.64
CA LYS A 103 1.60 -11.33 -23.26
C LYS A 103 2.59 -11.65 -22.15
N ALA A 104 3.82 -11.13 -22.26
CA ALA A 104 4.85 -11.28 -21.23
C ALA A 104 4.45 -10.58 -19.92
N LEU A 105 3.82 -9.40 -20.00
CA LEU A 105 3.28 -8.70 -18.85
C LEU A 105 2.18 -9.51 -18.15
N SER A 106 1.21 -10.06 -18.90
CA SER A 106 0.12 -10.85 -18.33
C SER A 106 0.68 -12.05 -17.54
N GLY A 107 1.57 -12.83 -18.14
CA GLY A 107 2.23 -13.96 -17.45
C GLY A 107 3.03 -13.50 -16.21
N PHE A 108 3.77 -12.41 -16.32
CA PHE A 108 4.54 -11.86 -15.18
C PHE A 108 3.62 -11.42 -14.02
N LEU A 109 2.53 -10.71 -14.30
CA LEU A 109 1.59 -10.26 -13.28
C LEU A 109 0.91 -11.43 -12.57
N PHE A 110 0.48 -12.44 -13.36
CA PHE A 110 -0.21 -13.60 -12.82
C PHE A 110 0.72 -14.44 -11.91
N THR A 111 1.90 -14.79 -12.37
CA THR A 111 2.87 -15.60 -11.59
C THR A 111 3.37 -14.85 -10.36
N ARG A 112 3.61 -13.54 -10.49
CA ARG A 112 3.99 -12.70 -9.36
C ARG A 112 2.84 -12.55 -8.35
N GLY A 113 1.59 -12.45 -8.83
CA GLY A 113 0.41 -12.42 -7.99
C GLY A 113 0.28 -13.67 -7.13
N ILE A 114 0.42 -14.85 -7.72
CA ILE A 114 0.42 -16.14 -6.98
C ILE A 114 1.55 -16.17 -5.94
N TRP A 115 2.75 -15.75 -6.33
CA TRP A 115 3.89 -15.71 -5.42
C TRP A 115 3.65 -14.78 -4.22
N LEU A 116 3.04 -13.60 -4.43
CA LEU A 116 2.70 -12.69 -3.34
C LEU A 116 1.65 -13.27 -2.39
N VAL A 117 0.64 -13.96 -2.92
CA VAL A 117 -0.35 -14.68 -2.10
C VAL A 117 0.35 -15.74 -1.24
N PHE A 118 1.26 -16.53 -1.82
CA PHE A 118 2.05 -17.50 -1.07
C PHE A 118 2.90 -16.84 0.02
N VAL A 119 3.58 -15.75 -0.29
CA VAL A 119 4.40 -14.99 0.67
C VAL A 119 3.55 -14.47 1.82
N GLU A 120 2.35 -13.93 1.55
CA GLU A 120 1.44 -13.47 2.62
C GLU A 120 1.03 -14.59 3.54
N LEU A 121 0.53 -15.70 2.97
CA LEU A 121 0.00 -16.81 3.76
C LEU A 121 1.07 -17.45 4.65
N PHE A 122 2.30 -17.59 4.17
CA PHE A 122 3.32 -18.33 4.91
C PHE A 122 4.36 -17.41 5.58
N LEU A 123 5.04 -16.55 4.82
CA LEU A 123 6.13 -15.75 5.38
C LEU A 123 5.62 -14.56 6.20
N ILE A 124 4.68 -13.80 5.66
CA ILE A 124 4.20 -12.59 6.33
C ILE A 124 3.38 -12.96 7.58
N THR A 125 2.48 -13.93 7.47
CA THR A 125 1.76 -14.47 8.64
C THR A 125 2.74 -14.92 9.72
N LEU A 126 3.79 -15.70 9.36
CA LEU A 126 4.82 -16.12 10.31
C LEU A 126 5.53 -14.94 10.97
N PHE A 127 5.90 -13.91 10.19
CA PHE A 127 6.65 -12.76 10.70
C PHE A 127 5.81 -11.87 11.63
N TRP A 128 4.51 -11.79 11.40
CA TRP A 128 3.59 -11.06 12.28
C TRP A 128 3.24 -11.81 13.56
N THR A 129 3.21 -13.13 13.51
CA THR A 129 2.72 -13.94 14.64
C THR A 129 3.85 -14.63 15.41
N PHE A 130 5.01 -14.83 14.80
CA PHE A 130 6.06 -15.75 15.26
C PHE A 130 5.49 -17.12 15.70
N ASN A 131 4.43 -17.58 14.96
CA ASN A 131 3.73 -18.81 15.25
C ASN A 131 3.87 -19.82 14.10
N PRO A 132 4.74 -20.82 14.23
CA PRO A 132 4.98 -21.81 13.19
C PRO A 132 3.82 -22.82 13.02
N HIS A 133 2.81 -22.78 13.91
CA HIS A 133 1.63 -23.66 13.83
C HIS A 133 0.52 -23.10 12.94
N TYR A 134 0.63 -21.83 12.50
CA TYR A 134 -0.34 -21.15 11.63
C TYR A 134 -1.80 -21.28 12.10
N PRO A 135 -2.15 -20.95 13.35
CA PRO A 135 -3.53 -21.05 13.83
C PRO A 135 -4.48 -20.09 13.10
N ALA A 136 -3.94 -19.00 12.56
CA ALA A 136 -4.66 -18.05 11.72
C ALA A 136 -3.80 -17.57 10.56
N PHE A 137 -4.46 -17.34 9.42
CA PHE A 137 -3.87 -16.67 8.26
C PHE A 137 -4.34 -15.22 8.22
N ILE A 138 -3.39 -14.30 8.18
CA ILE A 138 -3.70 -12.86 8.18
C ILE A 138 -3.60 -12.34 6.74
N LEU A 139 -4.75 -12.04 6.12
CA LEU A 139 -4.85 -11.57 4.74
C LEU A 139 -4.74 -10.04 4.70
N GLN A 140 -3.49 -9.56 4.55
CA GLN A 140 -3.14 -8.15 4.59
C GLN A 140 -2.86 -7.56 3.20
N VAL A 141 -2.02 -6.54 3.18
CA VAL A 141 -1.72 -5.75 1.98
C VAL A 141 -1.05 -6.55 0.86
N ILE A 142 -0.14 -7.49 1.16
CA ILE A 142 0.55 -8.29 0.14
C ILE A 142 -0.40 -9.28 -0.53
N TRP A 143 -1.36 -9.83 0.23
CA TRP A 143 -2.49 -10.58 -0.31
C TRP A 143 -3.29 -9.75 -1.33
N ALA A 144 -3.70 -8.51 -0.95
CA ALA A 144 -4.43 -7.63 -1.84
C ALA A 144 -3.63 -7.27 -3.10
N PHE A 145 -2.30 -7.08 -2.97
CA PHE A 145 -1.38 -6.94 -4.10
C PHE A 145 -1.40 -8.14 -5.03
N GLY A 146 -1.28 -9.34 -4.46
CA GLY A 146 -1.27 -10.59 -5.21
C GLY A 146 -2.52 -10.74 -6.08
N LEU A 147 -3.70 -10.64 -5.46
CA LEU A 147 -4.98 -10.76 -6.16
C LEU A 147 -5.22 -9.62 -7.15
N SER A 148 -4.84 -8.38 -6.80
CA SER A 148 -4.97 -7.24 -7.71
C SER A 148 -4.04 -7.37 -8.94
N MET A 149 -2.83 -7.93 -8.79
CA MET A 149 -1.95 -8.22 -9.93
C MET A 149 -2.52 -9.33 -10.81
N MET A 150 -3.10 -10.38 -10.21
CA MET A 150 -3.78 -11.44 -10.98
C MET A 150 -4.99 -10.88 -11.75
N ALA A 151 -5.81 -10.03 -11.13
CA ALA A 151 -6.90 -9.35 -11.80
C ALA A 151 -6.38 -8.45 -12.94
N LEU A 152 -5.35 -7.64 -12.68
CA LEU A 152 -4.75 -6.76 -13.69
C LEU A 152 -4.17 -7.58 -14.86
N SER A 153 -3.66 -8.80 -14.64
CA SER A 153 -3.14 -9.67 -15.71
C SER A 153 -4.18 -9.98 -16.78
N LEU A 154 -5.46 -9.99 -16.41
CA LEU A 154 -6.59 -10.14 -17.31
C LEU A 154 -7.05 -8.78 -17.86
N LEU A 155 -7.14 -7.78 -17.01
CA LEU A 155 -7.68 -6.45 -17.36
C LEU A 155 -6.81 -5.70 -18.37
N ILE A 156 -5.50 -5.94 -18.44
CA ILE A 156 -4.61 -5.31 -19.44
C ILE A 156 -4.95 -5.69 -20.89
N HIS A 157 -5.75 -6.73 -21.11
CA HIS A 157 -6.22 -7.10 -22.45
C HIS A 157 -7.34 -6.18 -22.94
N LEU A 158 -8.02 -5.46 -22.05
CA LEU A 158 -8.98 -4.42 -22.43
C LEU A 158 -8.26 -3.22 -23.08
N PRO A 159 -8.91 -2.54 -24.02
CA PRO A 159 -8.41 -1.24 -24.50
C PRO A 159 -8.44 -0.23 -23.34
N ARG A 160 -7.51 0.73 -23.34
CA ARG A 160 -7.44 1.76 -22.28
C ARG A 160 -8.73 2.56 -22.14
N THR A 161 -9.46 2.75 -23.22
CA THR A 161 -10.77 3.41 -23.28
C THR A 161 -11.85 2.67 -22.46
N ALA A 162 -11.68 1.38 -22.23
CA ALA A 162 -12.55 0.57 -21.37
C ALA A 162 -11.93 0.35 -19.97
N LEU A 163 -10.61 0.17 -19.89
CA LEU A 163 -9.92 -0.08 -18.63
C LEU A 163 -9.99 1.11 -17.67
N LEU A 164 -9.80 2.34 -18.17
CA LEU A 164 -9.82 3.53 -17.32
C LEU A 164 -11.20 3.79 -16.70
N PRO A 165 -12.33 3.77 -17.44
CA PRO A 165 -13.66 3.87 -16.85
C PRO A 165 -13.94 2.74 -15.84
N LEU A 166 -13.57 1.49 -16.15
CA LEU A 166 -13.72 0.38 -15.23
C LEU A 166 -12.95 0.60 -13.94
N ALA A 167 -11.69 1.05 -14.02
CA ALA A 167 -10.88 1.36 -12.84
C ALA A 167 -11.50 2.47 -11.99
N ILE A 168 -12.07 3.51 -12.63
CA ILE A 168 -12.79 4.58 -11.93
C ILE A 168 -14.06 4.04 -11.26
N ILE A 169 -14.82 3.18 -11.93
CA ILE A 169 -16.01 2.54 -11.35
C ILE A 169 -15.62 1.69 -10.13
N LEU A 170 -14.56 0.91 -10.21
CA LEU A 170 -14.07 0.10 -9.08
C LEU A 170 -13.64 0.95 -7.89
N VAL A 171 -13.04 2.12 -8.13
CA VAL A 171 -12.59 3.04 -7.06
C VAL A 171 -13.74 3.92 -6.54
N ALA A 172 -14.57 4.45 -7.42
CA ALA A 172 -15.59 5.41 -7.02
C ALA A 172 -16.94 4.75 -6.73
N GLY A 173 -17.23 3.59 -7.32
CA GLY A 173 -18.52 2.92 -7.20
C GLY A 173 -18.64 1.93 -6.05
N HIS A 174 -17.53 1.40 -5.53
CA HIS A 174 -17.58 0.37 -4.48
C HIS A 174 -18.24 0.87 -3.18
N ASN A 175 -18.16 2.16 -2.86
CA ASN A 175 -18.83 2.73 -1.68
C ASN A 175 -20.36 2.65 -1.75
N ALA A 176 -20.96 2.43 -2.92
CA ALA A 176 -22.41 2.12 -3.02
C ALA A 176 -22.75 0.76 -2.39
N LEU A 177 -21.75 -0.08 -2.15
CA LEU A 177 -21.88 -1.40 -1.53
C LEU A 177 -21.64 -1.39 -0.01
N ASP A 178 -21.28 -0.24 0.58
CA ASP A 178 -20.92 -0.13 2.01
C ASP A 178 -22.04 -0.60 2.95
N ASN A 179 -23.30 -0.49 2.52
CA ASN A 179 -24.46 -0.94 3.31
C ASN A 179 -24.79 -2.44 3.12
N VAL A 180 -24.04 -3.16 2.27
CA VAL A 180 -24.23 -4.60 2.06
C VAL A 180 -23.35 -5.36 3.05
N HIS A 181 -23.96 -5.81 4.14
CA HIS A 181 -23.28 -6.57 5.17
C HIS A 181 -23.67 -8.04 5.11
N VAL A 182 -22.66 -8.90 5.24
CA VAL A 182 -22.82 -10.35 5.42
C VAL A 182 -22.22 -10.76 6.76
N ALA A 183 -22.74 -11.87 7.32
CA ALA A 183 -22.23 -12.43 8.55
C ALA A 183 -22.09 -13.95 8.42
N GLY A 184 -21.28 -14.54 9.32
CA GLY A 184 -21.08 -15.98 9.41
C GLY A 184 -20.00 -16.52 8.47
N ASP A 185 -19.90 -17.85 8.41
CA ASP A 185 -18.82 -18.61 7.79
C ASP A 185 -19.28 -19.38 6.54
N SER A 186 -20.25 -18.84 5.80
CA SER A 186 -20.65 -19.40 4.50
C SER A 186 -19.62 -19.07 3.40
N PRO A 187 -19.51 -19.90 2.34
CA PRO A 187 -18.63 -19.59 1.21
C PRO A 187 -18.95 -18.24 0.53
N SER A 188 -20.21 -17.85 0.48
CA SER A 188 -20.63 -16.54 -0.06
C SER A 188 -20.19 -15.38 0.85
N ALA A 189 -20.24 -15.55 2.17
CA ALA A 189 -19.71 -14.57 3.12
C ALA A 189 -18.19 -14.44 2.96
N PHE A 190 -17.44 -15.54 2.85
CA PHE A 190 -16.00 -15.51 2.60
C PHE A 190 -15.66 -14.74 1.33
N LEU A 191 -16.37 -15.01 0.24
CA LEU A 191 -16.17 -14.28 -1.02
C LEU A 191 -16.43 -12.77 -0.83
N TRP A 192 -17.48 -12.39 -0.09
CA TRP A 192 -17.79 -10.99 0.17
C TRP A 192 -16.74 -10.31 1.04
N TYR A 193 -16.22 -10.99 2.05
CA TYR A 193 -15.11 -10.48 2.87
C TYR A 193 -13.85 -10.22 2.03
N ILE A 194 -13.53 -11.09 1.09
CA ILE A 194 -12.42 -10.88 0.16
C ILE A 194 -12.69 -9.69 -0.76
N LEU A 195 -13.91 -9.55 -1.26
CA LEU A 195 -14.24 -8.55 -2.27
C LEU A 195 -14.38 -7.15 -1.67
N HIS A 196 -15.17 -6.99 -0.59
CA HIS A 196 -15.59 -5.66 -0.13
C HIS A 196 -15.60 -5.45 1.37
N GLN A 197 -16.03 -6.40 2.19
CA GLN A 197 -16.22 -6.21 3.63
C GLN A 197 -15.03 -6.76 4.42
N PRO A 198 -14.25 -5.95 5.17
CA PRO A 198 -13.20 -6.48 6.03
C PRO A 198 -13.81 -7.33 7.15
N ASN A 199 -13.11 -8.39 7.54
CA ASN A 199 -13.50 -9.25 8.66
C ASN A 199 -12.31 -9.47 9.59
N PHE A 200 -12.16 -8.60 10.58
CA PHE A 200 -11.10 -8.67 11.58
C PHE A 200 -11.40 -9.70 12.69
N ALA A 201 -12.68 -10.05 12.90
CA ALA A 201 -13.06 -11.14 13.80
C ALA A 201 -12.64 -12.50 13.24
N GLY A 202 -12.47 -12.57 11.92
CA GLY A 202 -12.02 -13.73 11.20
C GLY A 202 -13.16 -14.59 10.64
N PHE A 203 -12.79 -15.42 9.67
CA PHE A 203 -13.64 -16.42 9.00
C PHE A 203 -13.04 -17.80 9.25
N THR A 204 -13.87 -18.77 9.64
CA THR A 204 -13.42 -20.14 9.93
C THR A 204 -13.87 -21.10 8.83
N ALA A 205 -12.90 -21.83 8.25
CA ALA A 205 -13.13 -22.88 7.28
C ALA A 205 -12.43 -24.19 7.73
N GLY A 206 -13.17 -25.09 8.35
CA GLY A 206 -12.59 -26.29 8.94
C GLY A 206 -11.55 -25.94 10.01
N PRO A 207 -10.30 -26.42 9.90
CA PRO A 207 -9.25 -26.11 10.88
C PRO A 207 -8.59 -24.73 10.64
N PHE A 208 -8.96 -24.00 9.60
CA PHE A 208 -8.29 -22.76 9.18
C PHE A 208 -9.11 -21.54 9.62
N HIS A 209 -8.41 -20.57 10.18
CA HIS A 209 -8.97 -19.26 10.55
C HIS A 209 -8.32 -18.17 9.70
N PHE A 210 -9.14 -17.30 9.07
CA PHE A 210 -8.67 -16.24 8.16
C PHE A 210 -9.11 -14.89 8.67
N VAL A 211 -8.16 -14.03 8.99
CA VAL A 211 -8.41 -12.61 9.33
C VAL A 211 -8.26 -11.78 8.06
N ILE A 212 -9.33 -11.13 7.61
CA ILE A 212 -9.39 -10.45 6.31
C ILE A 212 -9.42 -8.94 6.51
N GLY A 213 -8.25 -8.29 6.36
CA GLY A 213 -8.12 -6.84 6.55
C GLY A 213 -8.20 -6.02 5.26
N TYR A 214 -7.96 -6.64 4.09
CA TYR A 214 -7.79 -5.91 2.82
C TYR A 214 -8.71 -6.45 1.70
N PRO A 215 -9.98 -5.99 1.64
CA PRO A 215 -10.88 -6.28 0.53
C PRO A 215 -10.33 -5.74 -0.80
N ILE A 216 -10.51 -6.50 -1.89
CA ILE A 216 -9.72 -6.30 -3.13
C ILE A 216 -10.34 -5.38 -4.17
N ILE A 217 -11.66 -5.15 -4.19
CA ILE A 217 -12.32 -4.35 -5.25
C ILE A 217 -11.65 -3.00 -5.44
N PRO A 218 -11.48 -2.14 -4.42
CA PRO A 218 -10.85 -0.84 -4.59
C PRO A 218 -9.38 -0.95 -5.01
N TYR A 219 -8.64 -1.97 -4.54
CA TYR A 219 -7.24 -2.17 -4.90
C TYR A 219 -7.05 -2.60 -6.36
N ILE A 220 -7.96 -3.40 -6.92
CA ILE A 220 -7.98 -3.70 -8.37
C ILE A 220 -8.17 -2.40 -9.17
N GLY A 221 -9.04 -1.51 -8.70
CA GLY A 221 -9.22 -0.19 -9.28
C GLY A 221 -7.95 0.65 -9.22
N ILE A 222 -7.30 0.76 -8.03
CA ILE A 222 -6.08 1.55 -7.83
C ILE A 222 -4.93 1.06 -8.71
N ILE A 223 -4.67 -0.26 -8.77
CA ILE A 223 -3.58 -0.79 -9.60
C ILE A 223 -3.85 -0.54 -11.09
N SER A 224 -5.11 -0.62 -11.51
CA SER A 224 -5.54 -0.33 -12.89
C SER A 224 -5.39 1.15 -13.24
N LEU A 225 -5.73 2.07 -12.31
CA LEU A 225 -5.44 3.51 -12.47
C LEU A 225 -3.94 3.75 -12.58
N GLY A 226 -3.13 3.07 -11.78
CA GLY A 226 -1.68 3.11 -11.86
C GLY A 226 -1.15 2.63 -13.21
N TYR A 227 -1.71 1.55 -13.75
CA TYR A 227 -1.36 1.06 -15.08
C TYR A 227 -1.69 2.09 -16.17
N CYS A 228 -2.84 2.75 -16.09
CA CYS A 228 -3.18 3.84 -17.00
C CYS A 228 -2.25 5.05 -16.84
N LEU A 229 -1.92 5.44 -15.59
CA LEU A 229 -1.01 6.55 -15.28
C LEU A 229 0.41 6.29 -15.80
N GLY A 230 0.84 5.03 -15.82
CA GLY A 230 2.15 4.60 -16.30
C GLY A 230 2.45 5.04 -17.75
N SER A 231 1.43 5.30 -18.56
CA SER A 231 1.61 5.82 -19.91
C SER A 231 2.27 7.19 -19.97
N LEU A 232 2.15 7.99 -18.92
CA LEU A 232 2.82 9.29 -18.84
C LEU A 232 4.35 9.15 -18.73
N TYR A 233 4.86 7.98 -18.40
CA TYR A 233 6.28 7.69 -18.24
C TYR A 233 6.91 6.96 -19.44
N THR A 234 6.14 6.75 -20.50
CA THR A 234 6.68 6.22 -21.76
C THR A 234 7.50 7.28 -22.50
N PRO A 235 8.47 6.88 -23.37
CA PRO A 235 9.32 7.81 -24.09
C PRO A 235 8.58 8.85 -24.94
N ASP A 236 7.36 8.52 -25.35
CA ASP A 236 6.52 9.41 -26.20
C ASP A 236 5.95 10.61 -25.44
N THR A 237 6.10 10.65 -24.12
CA THR A 237 5.59 11.75 -23.28
C THR A 237 6.73 12.67 -22.87
N ALA A 238 6.69 13.91 -23.35
CA ALA A 238 7.64 14.94 -22.95
C ALA A 238 7.59 15.20 -21.43
N PRO A 239 8.74 15.43 -20.76
CA PRO A 239 8.81 15.65 -19.31
C PRO A 239 7.87 16.74 -18.81
N GLU A 240 7.79 17.87 -19.51
CA GLU A 240 6.90 18.99 -19.12
C GLU A 240 5.42 18.61 -19.21
N THR A 241 5.03 17.85 -20.24
CA THR A 241 3.66 17.36 -20.40
C THR A 241 3.32 16.38 -19.27
N ARG A 242 4.25 15.47 -18.91
CA ARG A 242 4.11 14.53 -17.79
C ARG A 242 3.92 15.28 -16.49
N LYS A 243 4.82 16.22 -16.19
CA LYS A 243 4.75 17.04 -14.97
C LYS A 243 3.44 17.82 -14.88
N LYS A 244 3.00 18.46 -15.96
CA LYS A 244 1.72 19.18 -16.02
C LYS A 244 0.54 18.23 -15.77
N SER A 245 0.53 17.06 -16.41
CA SER A 245 -0.53 16.06 -16.24
C SER A 245 -0.60 15.52 -14.81
N LEU A 246 0.54 15.11 -14.23
CA LEU A 246 0.62 14.63 -12.84
C LEU A 246 0.16 15.71 -11.86
N ARG A 247 0.60 16.96 -12.04
CA ARG A 247 0.17 18.08 -11.20
C ARG A 247 -1.34 18.27 -11.27
N ASN A 248 -1.91 18.30 -12.47
CA ASN A 248 -3.35 18.52 -12.65
C ASN A 248 -4.18 17.36 -12.08
N ILE A 249 -3.74 16.11 -12.25
CA ILE A 249 -4.38 14.93 -11.65
C ILE A 249 -4.30 15.00 -10.12
N GLY A 250 -3.13 15.30 -9.57
CA GLY A 250 -2.94 15.37 -8.12
C GLY A 250 -3.77 16.49 -7.48
N ILE A 251 -3.76 17.71 -8.05
CA ILE A 251 -4.58 18.83 -7.59
C ILE A 251 -6.07 18.50 -7.75
N GLY A 252 -6.48 17.93 -8.90
CA GLY A 252 -7.87 17.55 -9.14
C GLY A 252 -8.37 16.50 -8.13
N ALA A 253 -7.54 15.53 -7.74
CA ALA A 253 -7.89 14.55 -6.72
C ALA A 253 -8.04 15.21 -5.33
N ILE A 254 -7.14 16.12 -4.96
CA ILE A 254 -7.22 16.87 -3.67
C ILE A 254 -8.48 17.74 -3.63
N VAL A 255 -8.76 18.48 -4.70
CA VAL A 255 -9.95 19.34 -4.78
C VAL A 255 -11.22 18.49 -4.71
N LEU A 256 -11.25 17.37 -5.44
CA LEU A 256 -12.40 16.45 -5.42
C LEU A 256 -12.60 15.84 -4.01
N PHE A 257 -11.52 15.49 -3.32
CA PHE A 257 -11.58 15.07 -1.91
C PHE A 257 -12.26 16.14 -1.05
N ILE A 258 -11.79 17.40 -1.13
CA ILE A 258 -12.32 18.49 -0.31
C ILE A 258 -13.81 18.72 -0.60
N ILE A 259 -14.22 18.71 -1.88
CA ILE A 259 -15.60 18.92 -2.28
C ILE A 259 -16.49 17.78 -1.77
N LEU A 260 -16.15 16.51 -2.07
CA LEU A 260 -16.97 15.37 -1.68
C LEU A 260 -17.02 15.20 -0.16
N ARG A 261 -15.88 15.42 0.54
CA ARG A 261 -15.84 15.37 1.99
C ARG A 261 -16.63 16.50 2.62
N GLY A 262 -16.61 17.72 2.02
CA GLY A 262 -17.44 18.85 2.45
C GLY A 262 -18.93 18.60 2.29
N ILE A 263 -19.34 17.96 1.19
CA ILE A 263 -20.74 17.53 0.94
C ILE A 263 -21.18 16.45 1.96
N ASN A 264 -20.28 15.55 2.36
CA ASN A 264 -20.46 14.54 3.40
C ASN A 264 -21.63 13.56 3.17
N ILE A 265 -21.89 13.18 1.91
CA ILE A 265 -22.99 12.28 1.55
C ILE A 265 -22.48 10.95 1.00
N TYR A 266 -21.40 10.95 0.20
CA TYR A 266 -20.90 9.79 -0.53
C TYR A 266 -19.38 9.72 -0.50
N GLY A 267 -18.87 8.47 -0.60
CA GLY A 267 -17.44 8.19 -0.79
C GLY A 267 -16.69 7.84 0.49
N ASP A 268 -17.39 7.80 1.63
CA ASP A 268 -16.87 7.28 2.89
C ASP A 268 -18.03 6.87 3.80
N ALA A 269 -17.94 5.68 4.40
CA ALA A 269 -18.97 5.21 5.34
C ALA A 269 -18.95 6.02 6.66
N ALA A 270 -17.76 6.52 7.08
CA ALA A 270 -17.62 7.35 8.26
C ALA A 270 -17.74 8.84 7.91
N HIS A 271 -18.90 9.42 8.16
CA HIS A 271 -19.13 10.85 7.97
C HIS A 271 -18.35 11.68 8.99
N TRP A 272 -17.81 12.82 8.57
CA TRP A 272 -17.22 13.76 9.52
C TRP A 272 -18.31 14.53 10.29
N SER A 273 -17.99 14.92 11.51
CA SER A 273 -18.87 15.71 12.36
C SER A 273 -18.09 16.73 13.17
N ALA A 274 -18.76 17.77 13.63
CA ALA A 274 -18.20 18.74 14.58
C ALA A 274 -17.77 18.01 15.87
N GLN A 275 -16.58 18.32 16.35
CA GLN A 275 -15.97 17.71 17.52
C GLN A 275 -15.81 18.73 18.64
N LYS A 276 -15.22 18.31 19.78
CA LYS A 276 -15.00 19.11 21.00
C LYS A 276 -14.35 20.49 20.75
N ASN A 277 -13.63 20.67 19.66
CA ASN A 277 -13.07 21.96 19.23
C ASN A 277 -12.76 21.93 17.72
N PHE A 278 -12.40 23.10 17.15
CA PHE A 278 -12.10 23.25 15.72
C PHE A 278 -11.03 22.28 15.23
N LEU A 279 -9.97 22.10 16.01
CA LEU A 279 -8.86 21.22 15.62
C LEU A 279 -9.30 19.76 15.49
N PHE A 280 -10.07 19.23 16.45
CA PHE A 280 -10.62 17.89 16.39
C PHE A 280 -11.69 17.75 15.30
N THR A 281 -12.39 18.82 14.94
CA THR A 281 -13.28 18.85 13.78
C THR A 281 -12.47 18.72 12.47
N VAL A 282 -11.30 19.37 12.37
CA VAL A 282 -10.38 19.16 11.23
C VAL A 282 -9.84 17.72 11.21
N LEU A 283 -9.52 17.14 12.37
CA LEU A 283 -9.16 15.71 12.42
C LEU A 283 -10.30 14.82 11.93
N SER A 284 -11.56 15.08 12.34
CA SER A 284 -12.74 14.36 11.85
C SER A 284 -12.87 14.46 10.32
N PHE A 285 -12.60 15.65 9.77
CA PHE A 285 -12.65 15.86 8.33
C PHE A 285 -11.62 15.03 7.56
N VAL A 286 -10.41 14.85 8.08
CA VAL A 286 -9.36 14.05 7.42
C VAL A 286 -9.31 12.60 7.90
N ASN A 287 -10.15 12.19 8.85
CA ASN A 287 -10.27 10.82 9.31
C ASN A 287 -11.23 10.04 8.40
N VAL A 288 -10.67 9.30 7.47
CA VAL A 288 -11.40 8.56 6.43
C VAL A 288 -11.19 7.05 6.56
N THR A 289 -12.17 6.28 6.11
CA THR A 289 -12.20 4.81 6.24
C THR A 289 -11.11 4.16 5.40
N LYS A 290 -10.25 3.39 6.06
CA LYS A 290 -9.13 2.64 5.45
C LYS A 290 -9.53 1.23 5.03
N TYR A 291 -10.53 0.64 5.67
CA TYR A 291 -10.91 -0.77 5.51
C TYR A 291 -12.42 -0.95 5.32
N PRO A 292 -12.90 -1.15 4.09
CA PRO A 292 -12.20 -1.03 2.82
C PRO A 292 -11.75 0.41 2.55
N PRO A 293 -10.71 0.62 1.71
CA PRO A 293 -10.26 1.98 1.40
C PRO A 293 -11.35 2.74 0.64
N SER A 294 -11.99 3.69 1.30
CA SER A 294 -13.05 4.51 0.72
C SER A 294 -12.56 5.37 -0.45
N LEU A 295 -13.48 5.86 -1.30
CA LEU A 295 -13.13 6.83 -2.34
C LEU A 295 -12.41 8.05 -1.76
N LEU A 296 -12.88 8.56 -0.61
CA LEU A 296 -12.27 9.71 0.04
C LEU A 296 -10.88 9.39 0.58
N TYR A 297 -10.68 8.19 1.14
CA TYR A 297 -9.36 7.71 1.53
C TYR A 297 -8.39 7.64 0.32
N ILE A 298 -8.87 7.13 -0.81
CA ILE A 298 -8.08 7.01 -2.04
C ILE A 298 -7.72 8.40 -2.60
N LEU A 299 -8.65 9.33 -2.66
CA LEU A 299 -8.41 10.70 -3.13
C LEU A 299 -7.45 11.46 -2.21
N MET A 300 -7.62 11.36 -0.89
CA MET A 300 -6.78 11.99 0.12
C MET A 300 -5.33 11.51 0.05
N THR A 301 -5.12 10.23 -0.23
CA THR A 301 -3.78 9.63 -0.24
C THR A 301 -3.11 9.71 -1.61
N LEU A 302 -3.83 9.41 -2.68
CA LEU A 302 -3.25 9.41 -4.03
C LEU A 302 -3.11 10.80 -4.64
N GLY A 303 -3.96 11.77 -4.26
CA GLY A 303 -3.82 13.15 -4.71
C GLY A 303 -2.42 13.71 -4.41
N PRO A 304 -2.01 13.79 -3.14
CA PRO A 304 -0.67 14.23 -2.75
C PRO A 304 0.45 13.32 -3.29
N SER A 305 0.24 12.00 -3.39
CA SER A 305 1.24 11.06 -3.92
C SER A 305 1.54 11.32 -5.40
N VAL A 306 0.52 11.56 -6.21
CA VAL A 306 0.69 11.93 -7.64
C VAL A 306 1.30 13.32 -7.77
N LEU A 307 0.92 14.25 -6.89
CA LEU A 307 1.52 15.59 -6.85
C LEU A 307 3.01 15.51 -6.49
N PHE A 308 3.39 14.65 -5.55
CA PHE A 308 4.79 14.37 -5.22
C PHE A 308 5.56 13.92 -6.46
N LEU A 309 5.02 13.00 -7.26
CA LEU A 309 5.66 12.55 -8.51
C LEU A 309 5.90 13.69 -9.49
N ALA A 310 4.97 14.67 -9.57
CA ALA A 310 5.12 15.83 -10.45
C ALA A 310 6.32 16.74 -10.09
N TYR A 311 6.69 16.77 -8.81
CA TYR A 311 7.78 17.62 -8.30
C TYR A 311 9.06 16.86 -7.96
N ALA A 312 9.02 15.53 -7.90
CA ALA A 312 10.16 14.67 -7.58
C ALA A 312 11.11 14.40 -8.77
N GLU A 313 10.77 14.87 -9.98
CA GLU A 313 11.64 14.76 -11.17
C GLU A 313 12.76 15.81 -11.14
N ARG A 314 13.59 15.74 -10.10
CA ARG A 314 14.77 16.60 -9.90
C ARG A 314 15.98 15.73 -9.64
N PRO A 315 17.22 16.23 -9.90
CA PRO A 315 18.43 15.52 -9.51
C PRO A 315 18.42 15.15 -8.02
N LEU A 316 18.81 13.93 -7.73
CA LEU A 316 18.88 13.46 -6.34
C LEU A 316 20.00 14.18 -5.58
N ASN A 317 19.70 14.61 -4.35
CA ASN A 317 20.72 15.09 -3.42
C ASN A 317 21.22 13.94 -2.52
N LYS A 318 22.18 14.22 -1.61
CA LYS A 318 22.78 13.24 -0.69
C LYS A 318 21.74 12.51 0.19
N PHE A 319 20.65 13.19 0.56
CA PHE A 319 19.59 12.61 1.39
C PHE A 319 18.64 11.76 0.53
N THR A 320 18.10 12.32 -0.54
CA THR A 320 17.16 11.62 -1.42
C THR A 320 17.77 10.40 -2.10
N SER A 321 19.09 10.39 -2.37
CA SER A 321 19.79 9.22 -2.88
C SER A 321 19.79 8.04 -1.89
N LYS A 322 19.83 8.32 -0.56
CA LYS A 322 19.67 7.29 0.47
C LYS A 322 18.23 6.76 0.55
N VAL A 323 17.23 7.64 0.44
CA VAL A 323 15.82 7.24 0.42
C VAL A 323 15.51 6.34 -0.78
N VAL A 324 16.05 6.65 -1.95
CA VAL A 324 15.88 5.85 -3.18
C VAL A 324 16.40 4.41 -3.02
N VAL A 325 17.36 4.14 -2.12
CA VAL A 325 17.84 2.78 -1.86
C VAL A 325 16.69 1.86 -1.45
N PHE A 326 15.85 2.29 -0.52
CA PHE A 326 14.68 1.51 -0.08
C PHE A 326 13.66 1.29 -1.21
N GLY A 327 13.44 2.32 -2.04
CA GLY A 327 12.54 2.23 -3.20
C GLY A 327 13.02 1.30 -4.31
N LYS A 328 14.33 1.00 -4.36
CA LYS A 328 14.91 0.05 -5.31
C LYS A 328 14.69 -1.41 -4.95
N VAL A 329 14.48 -1.71 -3.66
CA VAL A 329 14.36 -3.07 -3.12
C VAL A 329 13.17 -3.21 -2.16
N PRO A 330 11.97 -2.78 -2.58
CA PRO A 330 10.83 -2.65 -1.67
C PRO A 330 10.42 -3.98 -1.05
N MET A 331 10.37 -5.07 -1.82
CA MET A 331 9.96 -6.38 -1.31
C MET A 331 11.00 -6.98 -0.34
N PHE A 332 12.28 -6.78 -0.62
CA PHE A 332 13.34 -7.20 0.28
C PHE A 332 13.27 -6.46 1.63
N PHE A 333 13.09 -5.14 1.59
CA PHE A 333 12.87 -4.35 2.79
C PHE A 333 11.61 -4.83 3.54
N TYR A 334 10.50 -5.05 2.80
CA TYR A 334 9.24 -5.49 3.40
C TYR A 334 9.39 -6.81 4.16
N LEU A 335 10.12 -7.78 3.61
CA LEU A 335 10.36 -9.07 4.26
C LEU A 335 11.28 -9.00 5.47
N LEU A 336 12.17 -8.01 5.54
CA LEU A 336 13.12 -7.90 6.65
C LEU A 336 12.61 -7.04 7.81
N HIS A 337 11.82 -5.98 7.52
CA HIS A 337 11.48 -5.01 8.57
C HIS A 337 10.50 -5.59 9.60
N ILE A 338 9.51 -6.42 9.19
CA ILE A 338 8.55 -7.03 10.13
C ILE A 338 9.25 -7.92 11.14
N PRO A 339 10.03 -8.97 10.76
CA PRO A 339 10.67 -9.83 11.75
C PRO A 339 11.72 -9.09 12.60
N LEU A 340 12.37 -8.04 12.05
CA LEU A 340 13.26 -7.19 12.84
C LEU A 340 12.48 -6.42 13.92
N ILE A 341 11.40 -5.73 13.53
CA ILE A 341 10.56 -4.95 14.46
C ILE A 341 9.95 -5.87 15.51
N HIS A 342 9.42 -7.01 15.11
CA HIS A 342 8.83 -8.00 16.01
C HIS A 342 9.86 -8.55 16.99
N GLY A 343 11.03 -8.97 16.52
CA GLY A 343 12.11 -9.46 17.38
C GLY A 343 12.60 -8.41 18.39
N LEU A 344 12.72 -7.14 17.97
CA LEU A 344 12.99 -6.02 18.88
C LEU A 344 11.84 -5.80 19.88
N GLY A 345 10.58 -6.02 19.46
CA GLY A 345 9.39 -5.96 20.32
C GLY A 345 9.44 -7.02 21.41
N VAL A 346 9.77 -8.26 21.05
CA VAL A 346 9.97 -9.37 22.02
C VAL A 346 11.05 -9.02 23.06
N LEU A 347 12.17 -8.46 22.60
CA LEU A 347 13.25 -8.03 23.49
C LEU A 347 12.78 -6.89 24.42
N ALA A 348 12.08 -5.90 23.89
CA ALA A 348 11.59 -4.76 24.65
C ALA A 348 10.54 -5.19 25.70
N ALA A 349 9.62 -6.09 25.35
CA ALA A 349 8.65 -6.65 26.29
C ALA A 349 9.34 -7.38 27.44
N SER A 350 10.35 -8.21 27.12
CA SER A 350 11.16 -8.92 28.13
C SER A 350 11.85 -7.96 29.09
N LEU A 351 12.44 -6.88 28.56
CA LEU A 351 13.13 -5.85 29.36
C LEU A 351 12.15 -5.01 30.20
N SER A 352 10.86 -4.99 29.84
CA SER A 352 9.78 -4.29 30.54
C SER A 352 9.05 -5.18 31.53
N GLY A 353 9.52 -6.42 31.77
CA GLY A 353 8.93 -7.35 32.74
C GLY A 353 7.76 -8.18 32.21
N HIS A 354 7.45 -8.13 30.90
CA HIS A 354 6.48 -9.00 30.25
C HIS A 354 7.14 -10.32 29.81
N SER A 355 6.35 -11.38 29.70
CA SER A 355 6.87 -12.65 29.17
C SER A 355 7.20 -12.51 27.68
N PRO A 356 8.35 -13.00 27.20
CA PRO A 356 8.59 -13.14 25.76
C PRO A 356 7.47 -13.90 25.04
N ALA A 357 6.85 -14.87 25.74
CA ALA A 357 5.75 -15.68 25.21
C ALA A 357 4.51 -14.83 24.85
N ASP A 358 4.34 -13.65 25.45
CA ASP A 358 3.21 -12.77 25.17
C ASP A 358 3.30 -12.12 23.77
N MET A 359 4.48 -12.11 23.16
CA MET A 359 4.71 -11.60 21.81
C MET A 359 5.02 -12.69 20.79
N VAL A 360 5.17 -13.95 21.17
CA VAL A 360 5.38 -15.06 20.24
C VAL A 360 4.18 -16.00 20.24
N ASN A 361 4.07 -16.85 19.22
CA ASN A 361 2.93 -17.75 19.03
C ASN A 361 1.56 -17.03 19.04
N LEU A 362 1.52 -15.82 18.47
CA LEU A 362 0.30 -15.03 18.39
C LEU A 362 -0.75 -15.74 17.52
N THR A 363 -2.01 -15.61 17.91
CA THR A 363 -3.18 -16.12 17.16
C THR A 363 -3.98 -15.00 16.49
N THR A 364 -3.59 -13.75 16.75
CA THR A 364 -4.20 -12.52 16.24
C THR A 364 -3.14 -11.41 16.14
N TRP A 365 -3.56 -10.18 15.91
CA TRP A 365 -2.68 -9.01 15.92
C TRP A 365 -2.05 -8.79 17.30
N VAL A 366 -0.78 -8.38 17.32
CA VAL A 366 -0.05 -8.10 18.57
C VAL A 366 -0.79 -7.10 19.47
N THR A 367 -1.39 -6.06 18.87
CA THR A 367 -2.16 -5.03 19.60
C THR A 367 -3.48 -5.53 20.18
N ALA A 368 -3.96 -6.69 19.76
CA ALA A 368 -5.17 -7.32 20.30
C ALA A 368 -4.88 -8.38 21.38
N ASN A 369 -3.59 -8.58 21.73
CA ASN A 369 -3.23 -9.55 22.77
C ASN A 369 -3.47 -8.97 24.17
N PRO A 370 -4.40 -9.53 24.99
CA PRO A 370 -4.70 -9.01 26.33
C PRO A 370 -3.51 -9.10 27.30
N GLN A 371 -2.58 -10.01 27.09
CA GLN A 371 -1.39 -10.19 27.94
C GLN A 371 -0.40 -9.03 27.84
N LEU A 372 -0.51 -8.22 26.79
CA LEU A 372 0.31 -7.03 26.57
C LEU A 372 -0.34 -5.73 27.09
N GLN A 373 -1.42 -5.83 27.87
CA GLN A 373 -1.97 -4.66 28.55
C GLN A 373 -0.95 -4.10 29.54
N GLY A 374 -0.70 -2.77 29.46
CA GLY A 374 0.32 -2.12 30.27
C GLY A 374 1.74 -2.12 29.66
N TYR A 375 1.96 -2.88 28.58
CA TYR A 375 3.19 -2.80 27.81
C TYR A 375 3.18 -1.58 26.88
N GLY A 376 4.39 -1.13 26.55
CA GLY A 376 4.65 -0.16 25.51
C GLY A 376 5.26 1.14 26.04
N PHE A 377 5.63 2.00 25.11
CA PHE A 377 6.44 3.19 25.34
C PHE A 377 5.71 4.45 24.87
N SER A 378 6.24 5.59 25.30
CA SER A 378 5.78 6.90 24.82
C SER A 378 6.13 7.13 23.34
N LEU A 379 5.41 8.00 22.68
CA LEU A 379 5.60 8.30 21.25
C LEU A 379 7.02 8.75 20.87
N PRO A 380 7.74 9.57 21.66
CA PRO A 380 9.16 9.90 21.39
C PRO A 380 10.07 8.66 21.33
N VAL A 381 9.85 7.68 22.20
CA VAL A 381 10.59 6.40 22.19
C VAL A 381 10.27 5.60 20.93
N VAL A 382 9.01 5.57 20.50
CA VAL A 382 8.60 4.95 19.22
C VAL A 382 9.35 5.56 18.05
N TYR A 383 9.47 6.88 17.97
CA TYR A 383 10.25 7.56 16.93
C TYR A 383 11.75 7.22 16.99
N LEU A 384 12.31 7.13 18.19
CA LEU A 384 13.72 6.73 18.35
C LEU A 384 13.94 5.30 17.83
N ILE A 385 13.07 4.36 18.22
CA ILE A 385 13.14 2.96 17.75
C ILE A 385 12.98 2.90 16.23
N TRP A 386 12.04 3.67 15.66
CA TRP A 386 11.88 3.76 14.20
C TRP A 386 13.17 4.22 13.50
N VAL A 387 13.83 5.25 14.01
CA VAL A 387 15.12 5.71 13.46
C VAL A 387 16.17 4.61 13.55
N VAL A 388 16.27 3.90 14.68
CA VAL A 388 17.19 2.76 14.87
C VAL A 388 16.90 1.65 13.85
N VAL A 389 15.63 1.27 13.68
CA VAL A 389 15.22 0.27 12.67
C VAL A 389 15.64 0.69 11.27
N MET A 390 15.45 1.97 10.90
CA MET A 390 15.86 2.47 9.59
C MET A 390 17.37 2.45 9.41
N LEU A 391 18.14 2.77 10.45
CA LEU A 391 19.61 2.71 10.42
C LEU A 391 20.12 1.27 10.28
N LEU A 392 19.47 0.31 10.93
CA LEU A 392 19.82 -1.12 10.81
C LEU A 392 19.50 -1.68 9.42
N LEU A 393 18.36 -1.28 8.85
CA LEU A 393 17.91 -1.78 7.54
C LEU A 393 18.62 -1.12 6.35
N TYR A 394 19.18 0.08 6.53
CA TYR A 394 19.80 0.82 5.43
C TYR A 394 21.01 0.07 4.82
N PRO A 395 22.04 -0.37 5.58
CA PRO A 395 23.21 -1.04 5.01
C PRO A 395 22.84 -2.33 4.28
N VAL A 396 21.91 -3.11 4.83
CA VAL A 396 21.46 -4.38 4.22
C VAL A 396 20.67 -4.12 2.93
N SER A 397 19.79 -3.12 2.93
CA SER A 397 19.05 -2.69 1.74
C SER A 397 19.97 -2.11 0.66
N HIS A 398 21.01 -1.36 1.07
CA HIS A 398 22.01 -0.82 0.16
C HIS A 398 22.82 -1.92 -0.50
N TRP A 399 23.34 -2.86 0.29
CA TRP A 399 24.04 -4.05 -0.21
C TRP A 399 23.17 -4.83 -1.21
N PHE A 400 21.92 -5.16 -0.85
CA PHE A 400 21.04 -5.91 -1.72
C PHE A 400 20.69 -5.14 -3.00
N SER A 401 20.55 -3.82 -2.93
CA SER A 401 20.32 -2.96 -4.10
C SER A 401 21.50 -3.03 -5.09
N GLN A 402 22.73 -3.03 -4.59
CA GLN A 402 23.92 -3.19 -5.43
C GLN A 402 24.02 -4.60 -6.02
N TYR A 403 23.78 -5.62 -5.18
CA TYR A 403 23.74 -7.02 -5.62
C TYR A 403 22.72 -7.25 -6.73
N LYS A 404 21.49 -6.71 -6.55
CA LYS A 404 20.42 -6.79 -7.55
C LYS A 404 20.83 -6.11 -8.86
N GLN A 405 21.45 -4.94 -8.79
CA GLN A 405 21.93 -4.20 -9.96
C GLN A 405 23.03 -4.95 -10.71
N ALA A 406 23.98 -5.52 -10.00
CA ALA A 406 25.09 -6.29 -10.58
C ALA A 406 24.64 -7.60 -11.26
N ASN A 407 23.56 -8.22 -10.75
CA ASN A 407 23.05 -9.51 -11.26
C ASN A 407 21.77 -9.38 -12.09
N GLN A 408 21.37 -8.15 -12.46
CA GLN A 408 20.15 -7.91 -13.24
C GLN A 408 20.25 -8.58 -14.62
N GLY A 409 19.26 -9.41 -14.95
CA GLY A 409 19.20 -10.18 -16.19
C GLY A 409 19.86 -11.58 -16.11
N GLN A 410 20.73 -11.84 -15.13
CA GLN A 410 21.34 -13.16 -14.93
C GLN A 410 20.50 -14.06 -14.01
N LYS A 411 19.93 -13.48 -12.93
CA LYS A 411 19.17 -14.20 -11.90
C LYS A 411 17.69 -13.81 -11.96
N LYS A 412 16.85 -14.64 -12.56
CA LYS A 412 15.40 -14.39 -12.77
C LYS A 412 14.65 -14.10 -11.47
N TRP A 413 15.02 -14.76 -10.35
CA TRP A 413 14.37 -14.58 -9.05
C TRP A 413 14.49 -13.16 -8.49
N LEU A 414 15.53 -12.40 -8.85
CA LEU A 414 15.70 -11.00 -8.44
C LEU A 414 14.57 -10.07 -8.94
N SER A 415 13.82 -10.50 -9.95
CA SER A 415 12.66 -9.75 -10.41
C SER A 415 11.49 -9.74 -9.41
N TYR A 416 11.48 -10.65 -8.44
CA TYR A 416 10.47 -10.74 -7.40
C TYR A 416 10.75 -9.82 -6.20
N PHE A 417 11.97 -9.35 -6.05
CA PHE A 417 12.45 -8.41 -5.03
C PHE A 417 12.78 -7.06 -5.67
#